data_07f52a8c032a7403e236c11efbee749a
#
_entry.id   07f52a8c032a7403e236c11efbee749a
#
_cell.length_a   1.000
_cell.length_b   1.000
_cell.length_c   1.000
_cell.angle_alpha   90.00
_cell.angle_beta   90.00
_cell.angle_gamma   90.00
#
_symmetry.space_group_name_H-M   'P 1'
#
loop_
_entity.id
_entity.type
_entity.pdbx_description
1 polymer ?
#
loop_
_entity_poly.entity_id
_entity_poly.type
_entity_poly.pdbx_seq_one_letter_code
_entity_poly.pdbx_strand_id
1 'polypeptide(L)'
;MPRIIGTGACIPELFHVIRRLSPLRPTVARMSQPDPLKTDCSKCAALCCLALAFDKGRDFAFDKNPGEPCRNLSGHSCAIHDRLSEEGFPGCVAYDCLGAGNRVVQEVFGGQSWQTEPRLTRAMMEAFSAMREVHKRIDLLRAALSLSLDPRADQTCREFLARLEQHRWSGRELNEFEVGLALEIDIFVYSLKDVLPEDFFADR
;
A
#
# COMPACT_ATOMS: atom_id res chain seq x y z
N MET A 1 26.55 1.98 3.28
CA MET A 1 25.41 1.14 3.72
C MET A 1 24.52 0.94 2.51
N PRO A 2 24.12 -0.27 2.14
CA PRO A 2 23.45 -0.52 0.87
C PRO A 2 22.03 0.08 0.91
N ARG A 3 21.72 0.86 -0.13
CA ARG A 3 20.34 1.19 -0.50
C ARG A 3 19.59 -0.11 -0.65
N ILE A 4 18.46 -0.27 0.02
CA ILE A 4 17.57 -1.40 -0.21
C ILE A 4 16.92 -1.18 -1.59
N ILE A 5 17.63 -1.65 -2.61
CA ILE A 5 17.06 -1.84 -3.94
C ILE A 5 16.25 -3.12 -3.82
N GLY A 6 14.94 -2.97 -3.64
CA GLY A 6 14.02 -4.08 -3.74
C GLY A 6 14.11 -4.67 -5.14
N THR A 7 14.69 -5.86 -5.23
CA THR A 7 14.73 -6.69 -6.44
C THR A 7 13.34 -7.24 -6.73
N GLY A 8 12.53 -6.44 -7.40
CA GLY A 8 11.20 -6.81 -7.89
C GLY A 8 10.94 -6.06 -9.19
N ALA A 9 11.81 -6.26 -10.21
CA ALA A 9 11.85 -5.44 -11.42
C ALA A 9 10.69 -5.65 -12.41
N CYS A 10 9.66 -6.46 -12.11
CA CYS A 10 8.57 -6.77 -13.06
C CYS A 10 7.17 -6.35 -12.62
N ILE A 11 6.94 -6.09 -11.34
CA ILE A 11 5.60 -5.85 -10.78
C ILE A 11 5.12 -4.40 -10.90
N PRO A 12 5.99 -3.35 -10.81
CA PRO A 12 5.54 -1.96 -10.90
C PRO A 12 4.82 -1.63 -12.21
N GLU A 13 5.26 -2.20 -13.32
CA GLU A 13 4.68 -1.92 -14.64
C GLU A 13 3.29 -2.53 -14.80
N LEU A 14 3.11 -3.78 -14.40
CA LEU A 14 1.81 -4.46 -14.42
C LEU A 14 0.80 -3.81 -13.48
N PHE A 15 1.27 -3.29 -12.34
CA PHE A 15 0.47 -2.56 -11.37
C PHE A 15 -0.15 -1.27 -11.98
N HIS A 16 0.65 -0.46 -12.67
CA HIS A 16 0.18 0.75 -13.34
C HIS A 16 -0.81 0.46 -14.46
N VAL A 17 -0.61 -0.63 -15.14
CA VAL A 17 -1.41 -1.03 -16.30
C VAL A 17 -2.79 -1.53 -15.85
N ILE A 18 -2.87 -2.46 -14.89
CA ILE A 18 -4.15 -2.99 -14.38
C ILE A 18 -4.99 -1.89 -13.72
N ARG A 19 -4.36 -0.95 -13.00
CA ARG A 19 -5.05 0.17 -12.35
C ARG A 19 -5.73 1.14 -13.31
N ARG A 20 -5.21 1.30 -14.54
CA ARG A 20 -5.81 2.17 -15.56
C ARG A 20 -7.08 1.60 -16.20
N LEU A 21 -7.30 0.29 -16.10
CA LEU A 21 -8.44 -0.39 -16.72
C LEU A 21 -9.67 -0.52 -15.83
N SER A 22 -9.63 -0.09 -14.57
CA SER A 22 -10.76 -0.21 -13.66
C SER A 22 -11.66 1.01 -13.69
N PRO A 23 -12.63 1.11 -14.63
CA PRO A 23 -13.62 2.21 -14.64
C PRO A 23 -14.82 1.96 -13.73
N LEU A 24 -15.01 0.78 -13.13
CA LEU A 24 -16.21 0.48 -12.35
C LEU A 24 -15.88 -0.31 -11.08
N ARG A 25 -16.20 0.28 -9.94
CA ARG A 25 -16.24 -0.44 -8.66
C ARG A 25 -17.33 -1.51 -8.74
N PRO A 26 -17.02 -2.82 -8.57
CA PRO A 26 -18.06 -3.82 -8.45
C PRO A 26 -18.80 -3.62 -7.12
N THR A 27 -20.09 -3.35 -7.22
CA THR A 27 -21.03 -3.33 -6.10
C THR A 27 -21.34 -4.78 -5.72
N VAL A 28 -20.50 -5.38 -4.90
CA VAL A 28 -20.84 -6.60 -4.19
C VAL A 28 -21.27 -6.19 -2.79
N ALA A 29 -22.55 -6.27 -2.53
CA ALA A 29 -23.14 -6.06 -1.21
C ALA A 29 -22.60 -7.12 -0.23
N ARG A 30 -21.49 -6.81 0.43
CA ARG A 30 -21.01 -7.51 1.62
C ARG A 30 -21.28 -6.62 2.83
N MET A 31 -22.14 -7.12 3.73
CA MET A 31 -22.56 -6.40 4.93
C MET A 31 -21.35 -5.83 5.70
N SER A 32 -21.31 -4.50 5.80
CA SER A 32 -20.79 -3.65 6.87
C SER A 32 -19.36 -3.78 7.40
N GLN A 33 -18.42 -4.31 6.67
CA GLN A 33 -17.00 -4.10 7.07
C GLN A 33 -16.45 -2.88 6.31
N PRO A 34 -15.74 -1.96 7.00
CA PRO A 34 -15.11 -0.84 6.32
C PRO A 34 -14.09 -1.36 5.31
N ASP A 35 -14.04 -0.73 4.12
CA ASP A 35 -13.07 -1.08 3.09
C ASP A 35 -11.64 -0.97 3.68
N PRO A 36 -10.85 -2.06 3.71
CA PRO A 36 -9.51 -2.05 4.29
C PRO A 36 -8.57 -1.08 3.58
N LEU A 37 -8.83 -0.75 2.30
CA LEU A 37 -8.02 0.19 1.54
C LEU A 37 -8.41 1.65 1.76
N LYS A 38 -9.43 1.93 2.56
CA LYS A 38 -9.84 3.32 2.83
C LYS A 38 -8.84 4.00 3.76
N THR A 39 -8.17 5.03 3.24
CA THR A 39 -7.27 5.87 4.03
C THR A 39 -8.06 6.74 5.01
N ASP A 40 -7.69 6.67 6.30
CA ASP A 40 -8.21 7.51 7.38
C ASP A 40 -7.05 8.03 8.23
N CYS A 41 -6.52 9.20 7.84
CA CYS A 41 -5.39 9.82 8.53
C CYS A 41 -5.70 10.20 9.98
N SER A 42 -6.97 10.38 10.36
CA SER A 42 -7.37 10.67 11.74
C SER A 42 -7.13 9.51 12.70
N LYS A 43 -7.03 8.28 12.15
CA LYS A 43 -6.76 7.04 12.89
C LYS A 43 -5.34 6.52 12.67
N CYS A 44 -4.47 7.34 12.09
CA CYS A 44 -3.09 7.01 11.79
C CYS A 44 -2.14 7.83 12.66
N ALA A 45 -1.00 7.25 13.05
CA ALA A 45 0.06 7.95 13.78
C ALA A 45 1.05 8.65 12.82
N ALA A 46 0.58 9.18 11.68
CA ALA A 46 1.40 9.82 10.64
C ALA A 46 2.56 8.94 10.13
N LEU A 47 2.32 7.64 9.93
CA LEU A 47 3.37 6.68 9.58
C LEU A 47 4.04 6.98 8.23
N CYS A 48 3.33 7.57 7.26
CA CYS A 48 3.95 8.02 6.01
C CYS A 48 4.97 9.16 6.26
N CYS A 49 4.67 10.10 7.17
CA CYS A 49 5.58 11.18 7.54
C CYS A 49 6.80 10.70 8.33
N LEU A 50 6.73 9.54 8.96
CA LEU A 50 7.83 8.92 9.69
C LEU A 50 8.64 7.97 8.79
N ALA A 51 7.99 6.99 8.18
CA ALA A 51 8.65 5.84 7.59
C ALA A 51 9.23 6.10 6.19
N LEU A 52 8.58 6.95 5.38
CA LEU A 52 9.01 7.15 4.00
C LEU A 52 10.24 8.04 3.91
N ALA A 53 11.15 7.68 3.00
CA ALA A 53 12.27 8.51 2.57
C ALA A 53 11.96 9.17 1.24
N PHE A 54 12.52 10.36 1.01
CA PHE A 54 12.48 11.03 -0.28
C PHE A 54 13.68 11.99 -0.42
N ASP A 55 14.10 12.20 -1.66
CA ASP A 55 15.16 13.12 -2.02
C ASP A 55 14.57 14.42 -2.58
N LYS A 56 15.23 15.55 -2.28
CA LYS A 56 14.91 16.85 -2.85
C LYS A 56 14.98 16.79 -4.37
N GLY A 57 13.96 17.31 -5.04
CA GLY A 57 13.87 17.32 -6.48
C GLY A 57 12.55 17.90 -6.97
N ARG A 58 12.07 17.37 -8.08
CA ARG A 58 10.79 17.82 -8.66
C ARG A 58 9.59 17.55 -7.75
N ASP A 59 9.63 16.45 -6.99
CA ASP A 59 8.49 15.93 -6.26
C ASP A 59 8.53 16.26 -4.75
N PHE A 60 9.68 16.76 -4.24
CA PHE A 60 9.89 17.11 -2.83
C PHE A 60 10.84 18.28 -2.65
N ALA A 61 10.49 19.22 -1.76
CA ALA A 61 11.24 20.44 -1.53
C ALA A 61 12.53 20.25 -0.68
N PHE A 62 12.68 19.12 0.02
CA PHE A 62 13.86 18.78 0.81
C PHE A 62 14.09 17.27 0.88
N ASP A 63 15.29 16.87 1.35
CA ASP A 63 15.65 15.48 1.61
C ASP A 63 15.10 15.02 2.96
N LYS A 64 14.63 13.79 3.05
CA LYS A 64 14.18 13.14 4.27
C LYS A 64 14.62 11.69 4.34
N ASN A 65 15.24 11.30 5.44
CA ASN A 65 15.60 9.91 5.71
C ASN A 65 14.43 9.09 6.27
N PRO A 66 14.42 7.77 6.06
CA PRO A 66 13.43 6.90 6.68
C PRO A 66 13.62 6.90 8.20
N GLY A 67 12.53 6.93 8.96
CA GLY A 67 12.57 6.99 10.42
C GLY A 67 12.83 8.38 11.01
N GLU A 68 13.12 9.37 10.18
CA GLU A 68 13.17 10.78 10.57
C GLU A 68 11.77 11.39 10.38
N PRO A 69 11.16 11.99 11.42
CA PRO A 69 9.88 12.67 11.27
C PRO A 69 9.97 13.81 10.25
N CYS A 70 8.99 13.91 9.36
CA CYS A 70 8.90 15.02 8.40
C CYS A 70 8.85 16.37 9.14
N ARG A 71 9.55 17.38 8.61
CA ARG A 71 9.55 18.76 9.18
C ARG A 71 8.17 19.40 9.19
N ASN A 72 7.30 18.98 8.27
CA ASN A 72 5.93 19.46 8.15
C ASN A 72 4.95 18.69 9.03
N LEU A 73 5.43 17.75 9.86
CA LEU A 73 4.58 17.01 10.79
C LEU A 73 4.23 17.88 12.00
N SER A 74 2.94 17.96 12.31
CA SER A 74 2.42 18.62 13.51
C SER A 74 1.45 17.67 14.22
N GLY A 75 1.84 17.17 15.39
CA GLY A 75 1.10 16.09 16.03
C GLY A 75 0.98 14.87 15.11
N HIS A 76 -0.23 14.41 14.82
CA HIS A 76 -0.49 13.26 13.95
C HIS A 76 -0.90 13.62 12.51
N SER A 77 -0.72 14.88 12.10
CA SER A 77 -1.12 15.36 10.77
C SER A 77 -0.04 16.21 10.11
N CYS A 78 -0.13 16.32 8.79
CA CYS A 78 0.72 17.22 8.02
C CYS A 78 0.21 18.66 8.15
N ALA A 79 1.06 19.59 8.61
CA ALA A 79 0.71 21.00 8.79
C ALA A 79 0.45 21.75 7.46
N ILE A 80 0.88 21.17 6.34
CA ILE A 80 0.73 21.76 5.00
C ILE A 80 -0.11 20.89 4.07
N HIS A 81 -0.93 19.97 4.63
CA HIS A 81 -1.63 18.95 3.83
C HIS A 81 -2.53 19.53 2.73
N ASP A 82 -3.15 20.64 2.98
CA ASP A 82 -4.01 21.38 2.05
C ASP A 82 -3.25 22.19 0.98
N ARG A 83 -1.94 22.39 1.17
CA ARG A 83 -1.07 23.20 0.30
C ARG A 83 0.16 22.46 -0.20
N LEU A 84 0.16 21.11 -0.18
CA LEU A 84 1.31 20.28 -0.54
C LEU A 84 1.91 20.63 -1.90
N SER A 85 1.09 20.84 -2.94
CA SER A 85 1.57 21.21 -4.27
C SER A 85 2.27 22.56 -4.29
N GLU A 86 1.73 23.55 -3.59
CA GLU A 86 2.24 24.92 -3.51
C GLU A 86 3.56 24.97 -2.73
N GLU A 87 3.67 24.13 -1.70
CA GLU A 87 4.84 24.02 -0.83
C GLU A 87 5.95 23.11 -1.41
N GLY A 88 5.76 22.59 -2.64
CA GLY A 88 6.77 21.78 -3.35
C GLY A 88 6.78 20.29 -2.98
N PHE A 89 5.62 19.73 -2.63
CA PHE A 89 5.44 18.31 -2.31
C PHE A 89 4.40 17.59 -3.18
N PRO A 90 4.44 17.71 -4.52
CA PRO A 90 3.53 16.96 -5.38
C PRO A 90 3.66 15.44 -5.20
N GLY A 91 4.81 14.93 -4.78
CA GLY A 91 4.99 13.52 -4.44
C GLY A 91 4.14 13.06 -3.26
N CYS A 92 3.91 13.93 -2.25
CA CYS A 92 2.98 13.62 -1.16
C CYS A 92 1.51 13.65 -1.61
N VAL A 93 1.16 14.50 -2.59
CA VAL A 93 -0.20 14.53 -3.17
C VAL A 93 -0.49 13.23 -3.93
N ALA A 94 0.49 12.75 -4.69
CA ALA A 94 0.36 11.51 -5.47
C ALA A 94 0.42 10.24 -4.62
N TYR A 95 0.91 10.35 -3.38
CA TYR A 95 1.09 9.20 -2.50
C TYR A 95 -0.22 8.80 -1.82
N ASP A 96 -0.58 7.53 -1.95
CA ASP A 96 -1.65 6.89 -1.17
C ASP A 96 -1.09 5.66 -0.44
N CYS A 97 -1.30 5.58 0.86
CA CYS A 97 -0.94 4.40 1.65
C CYS A 97 -1.99 3.29 1.57
N LEU A 98 -3.09 3.51 0.83
CA LEU A 98 -4.21 2.58 0.71
C LEU A 98 -4.75 2.11 2.07
N GLY A 99 -4.82 3.01 3.05
CA GLY A 99 -5.30 2.67 4.39
C GLY A 99 -4.31 1.91 5.29
N ALA A 100 -3.10 1.59 4.84
CA ALA A 100 -2.14 0.81 5.61
C ALA A 100 -1.79 1.46 6.96
N GLY A 101 -1.66 2.78 7.00
CA GLY A 101 -1.29 3.51 8.22
C GLY A 101 -2.32 3.40 9.34
N ASN A 102 -3.59 3.64 9.04
CA ASN A 102 -4.65 3.52 10.04
C ASN A 102 -4.86 2.07 10.47
N ARG A 103 -4.73 1.12 9.55
CA ARG A 103 -4.87 -0.29 9.86
C ARG A 103 -3.76 -0.79 10.80
N VAL A 104 -2.49 -0.42 10.54
CA VAL A 104 -1.38 -0.73 11.45
C VAL A 104 -1.62 -0.16 12.83
N VAL A 105 -1.97 1.11 12.94
CA VAL A 105 -2.18 1.74 14.25
C VAL A 105 -3.34 1.08 15.01
N GLN A 106 -4.46 0.85 14.35
CA GLN A 106 -5.66 0.35 15.02
C GLN A 106 -5.64 -1.16 15.27
N GLU A 107 -5.18 -1.97 14.30
CA GLU A 107 -5.22 -3.43 14.39
C GLU A 107 -3.98 -4.01 15.06
N VAL A 108 -2.77 -3.56 14.67
CA VAL A 108 -1.52 -4.16 15.13
C VAL A 108 -1.08 -3.58 16.47
N PHE A 109 -1.25 -2.26 16.65
CA PHE A 109 -0.77 -1.54 17.84
C PHE A 109 -1.89 -1.05 18.77
N GLY A 110 -3.16 -1.39 18.52
CA GLY A 110 -4.27 -1.08 19.42
C GLY A 110 -4.46 0.41 19.68
N GLY A 111 -4.20 1.26 18.71
CA GLY A 111 -4.32 2.73 18.81
C GLY A 111 -3.07 3.42 19.39
N GLN A 112 -2.02 2.68 19.75
CA GLN A 112 -0.78 3.28 20.26
C GLN A 112 -0.04 4.06 19.16
N SER A 113 0.76 5.06 19.58
CA SER A 113 1.53 5.92 18.69
C SER A 113 3.00 5.91 19.05
N TRP A 114 3.87 5.87 18.05
CA TRP A 114 5.32 6.03 18.22
C TRP A 114 5.71 7.38 18.85
N GLN A 115 4.85 8.39 18.76
CA GLN A 115 5.09 9.72 19.33
C GLN A 115 4.96 9.71 20.86
N THR A 116 4.03 8.92 21.38
CA THR A 116 3.84 8.73 22.84
C THR A 116 4.67 7.58 23.38
N GLU A 117 4.98 6.59 22.53
CA GLU A 117 5.74 5.39 22.87
C GLU A 117 6.93 5.23 21.88
N PRO A 118 8.04 5.98 22.05
CA PRO A 118 9.15 5.97 21.10
C PRO A 118 9.79 4.59 20.85
N ARG A 119 9.66 3.65 21.82
CA ARG A 119 10.10 2.26 21.66
C ARG A 119 9.38 1.51 20.54
N LEU A 120 8.19 1.97 20.12
CA LEU A 120 7.39 1.37 19.06
C LEU A 120 7.81 1.85 17.66
N THR A 121 8.61 2.90 17.54
CA THR A 121 8.95 3.56 16.27
C THR A 121 9.37 2.55 15.19
N ARG A 122 10.37 1.72 15.49
CA ARG A 122 10.89 0.74 14.54
C ARG A 122 9.84 -0.31 14.16
N ALA A 123 9.17 -0.89 15.15
CA ALA A 123 8.16 -1.93 14.93
C ALA A 123 6.97 -1.40 14.11
N MET A 124 6.55 -0.15 14.36
CA MET A 124 5.47 0.49 13.59
C MET A 124 5.89 0.78 12.15
N MET A 125 7.15 1.17 11.90
CA MET A 125 7.66 1.38 10.54
C MET A 125 7.72 0.06 9.75
N GLU A 126 8.23 -1.00 10.37
CA GLU A 126 8.30 -2.34 9.77
C GLU A 126 6.88 -2.86 9.45
N ALA A 127 5.96 -2.78 10.40
CA ALA A 127 4.57 -3.18 10.19
C ALA A 127 3.88 -2.31 9.11
N PHE A 128 4.18 -1.02 9.03
CA PHE A 128 3.64 -0.15 8.00
C PHE A 128 4.15 -0.52 6.60
N SER A 129 5.42 -0.84 6.48
CA SER A 129 5.99 -1.32 5.22
C SER A 129 5.30 -2.61 4.75
N ALA A 130 5.20 -3.60 5.63
CA ALA A 130 4.56 -4.88 5.32
C ALA A 130 3.06 -4.73 5.01
N MET A 131 2.31 -3.92 5.79
CA MET A 131 0.90 -3.67 5.53
C MET A 131 0.65 -2.96 4.19
N ARG A 132 1.55 -2.07 3.77
CA ARG A 132 1.48 -1.47 2.44
C ARG A 132 1.59 -2.52 1.33
N GLU A 133 2.49 -3.49 1.51
CA GLU A 133 2.64 -4.59 0.55
C GLU A 133 1.41 -5.51 0.52
N VAL A 134 0.75 -5.75 1.64
CA VAL A 134 -0.56 -6.43 1.70
C VAL A 134 -1.61 -5.64 0.91
N HIS A 135 -1.74 -4.33 1.19
CA HIS A 135 -2.78 -3.49 0.60
C HIS A 135 -2.58 -3.27 -0.90
N LYS A 136 -1.34 -3.14 -1.36
CA LYS A 136 -1.04 -3.11 -2.81
C LYS A 136 -1.54 -4.37 -3.52
N ARG A 137 -1.36 -5.54 -2.91
CA ARG A 137 -1.82 -6.80 -3.50
C ARG A 137 -3.33 -6.94 -3.46
N ILE A 138 -4.01 -6.43 -2.41
CA ILE A 138 -5.48 -6.34 -2.41
C ILE A 138 -5.96 -5.46 -3.57
N ASP A 139 -5.39 -4.27 -3.74
CA ASP A 139 -5.74 -3.35 -4.84
C ASP A 139 -5.52 -4.00 -6.20
N LEU A 140 -4.39 -4.67 -6.39
CA LEU A 140 -4.03 -5.37 -7.61
C LEU A 140 -4.96 -6.54 -7.92
N LEU A 141 -5.27 -7.39 -6.95
CA LEU A 141 -6.19 -8.51 -7.12
C LEU A 141 -7.62 -8.04 -7.38
N ARG A 142 -8.07 -6.98 -6.72
CA ARG A 142 -9.37 -6.37 -7.00
C ARG A 142 -9.44 -5.81 -8.42
N ALA A 143 -8.35 -5.19 -8.89
CA ALA A 143 -8.24 -4.73 -10.27
C ALA A 143 -8.23 -5.93 -11.26
N ALA A 144 -7.53 -7.01 -10.94
CA ALA A 144 -7.51 -8.22 -11.76
C ALA A 144 -8.91 -8.85 -11.92
N LEU A 145 -9.75 -8.84 -10.88
CA LEU A 145 -11.14 -9.30 -10.97
C LEU A 145 -12.03 -8.47 -11.90
N SER A 146 -11.61 -7.26 -12.29
CA SER A 146 -12.32 -6.47 -13.32
C SER A 146 -12.01 -6.93 -14.74
N LEU A 147 -10.99 -7.79 -14.91
CA LEU A 147 -10.66 -8.43 -16.18
C LEU A 147 -11.56 -9.65 -16.40
N SER A 148 -11.73 -10.06 -17.65
CA SER A 148 -12.47 -11.28 -18.00
C SER A 148 -11.61 -12.52 -17.75
N LEU A 149 -11.38 -12.86 -16.48
CA LEU A 149 -10.62 -14.03 -16.08
C LEU A 149 -11.37 -15.32 -16.40
N ASP A 150 -10.64 -16.39 -16.67
CA ASP A 150 -11.24 -17.72 -16.68
C ASP A 150 -11.73 -18.13 -15.27
N PRO A 151 -12.65 -19.11 -15.14
CA PRO A 151 -13.24 -19.47 -13.86
C PRO A 151 -12.21 -19.90 -12.79
N ARG A 152 -11.10 -20.52 -13.19
CA ARG A 152 -10.05 -20.97 -12.27
C ARG A 152 -9.24 -19.78 -11.75
N ALA A 153 -8.84 -18.87 -12.63
CA ALA A 153 -8.13 -17.66 -12.27
C ALA A 153 -9.00 -16.72 -11.39
N ASP A 154 -10.28 -16.56 -11.72
CA ASP A 154 -11.23 -15.80 -10.88
C ASP A 154 -11.33 -16.39 -9.47
N GLN A 155 -11.50 -17.70 -9.35
CA GLN A 155 -11.56 -18.39 -8.06
C GLN A 155 -10.27 -18.21 -7.26
N THR A 156 -9.11 -18.42 -7.87
CA THR A 156 -7.79 -18.22 -7.21
C THR A 156 -7.61 -16.80 -6.73
N CYS A 157 -8.01 -15.82 -7.54
CA CYS A 157 -7.97 -14.40 -7.18
C CYS A 157 -8.82 -14.10 -5.95
N ARG A 158 -10.04 -14.64 -5.87
CA ARG A 158 -10.93 -14.49 -4.72
C ARG A 158 -10.39 -15.15 -3.45
N GLU A 159 -9.75 -16.31 -3.58
CA GLU A 159 -9.11 -17.01 -2.46
C GLU A 159 -7.96 -16.18 -1.88
N PHE A 160 -7.10 -15.61 -2.72
CA PHE A 160 -6.06 -14.69 -2.25
C PHE A 160 -6.64 -13.45 -1.58
N LEU A 161 -7.65 -12.83 -2.16
CA LEU A 161 -8.33 -11.69 -1.54
C LEU A 161 -8.90 -12.04 -0.16
N ALA A 162 -9.57 -13.18 -0.02
CA ALA A 162 -10.11 -13.63 1.25
C ALA A 162 -9.03 -13.80 2.33
N ARG A 163 -7.83 -14.28 1.95
CA ARG A 163 -6.68 -14.40 2.85
C ARG A 163 -6.10 -13.04 3.25
N LEU A 164 -6.05 -12.05 2.33
CA LEU A 164 -5.49 -10.73 2.58
C LEU A 164 -6.45 -9.80 3.34
N GLU A 165 -7.75 -9.93 3.07
CA GLU A 165 -8.79 -9.11 3.69
C GLU A 165 -9.20 -9.61 5.08
N GLN A 166 -8.45 -10.59 5.66
CA GLN A 166 -8.72 -11.05 7.00
C GLN A 166 -8.81 -9.86 7.99
N HIS A 167 -9.67 -10.02 8.99
CA HIS A 167 -10.11 -8.91 9.83
C HIS A 167 -9.00 -8.30 10.69
N ARG A 168 -8.01 -9.10 11.09
CA ARG A 168 -6.91 -8.64 11.97
C ARG A 168 -5.57 -9.23 11.55
N TRP A 169 -4.56 -8.37 11.51
CA TRP A 169 -3.18 -8.74 11.31
C TRP A 169 -2.37 -8.56 12.59
N SER A 170 -1.58 -9.54 12.97
CA SER A 170 -0.53 -9.40 13.98
C SER A 170 0.79 -9.00 13.33
N GLY A 171 1.72 -8.44 14.10
CA GLY A 171 3.07 -8.13 13.60
C GLY A 171 3.81 -9.36 13.09
N ARG A 172 3.58 -10.54 13.69
CA ARG A 172 4.17 -11.80 13.22
C ARG A 172 3.62 -12.22 11.87
N GLU A 173 2.33 -12.18 11.66
CA GLU A 173 1.71 -12.52 10.38
C GLU A 173 2.14 -11.58 9.26
N LEU A 174 2.34 -10.30 9.55
CA LEU A 174 2.90 -9.35 8.59
C LEU A 174 4.33 -9.70 8.18
N ASN A 175 5.18 -10.12 9.12
CA ASN A 175 6.55 -10.54 8.81
C ASN A 175 6.57 -11.85 8.00
N GLU A 176 5.67 -12.79 8.29
CA GLU A 176 5.54 -14.05 7.58
C GLU A 176 4.95 -13.85 6.16
N PHE A 177 4.14 -12.83 5.96
CA PHE A 177 3.52 -12.51 4.68
C PHE A 177 4.53 -12.28 3.56
N GLU A 178 5.58 -11.50 3.81
CA GLU A 178 6.58 -11.14 2.78
C GLU A 178 7.36 -12.36 2.27
N VAL A 179 7.53 -13.39 3.11
CA VAL A 179 8.33 -14.57 2.77
C VAL A 179 7.55 -15.64 2.02
N GLY A 180 6.23 -15.68 2.18
CA GLY A 180 5.38 -16.75 1.65
C GLY A 180 4.30 -16.23 0.70
N LEU A 181 3.18 -15.81 1.25
CA LEU A 181 1.97 -15.45 0.50
C LEU A 181 2.19 -14.34 -0.53
N ALA A 182 3.07 -13.39 -0.25
CA ALA A 182 3.38 -12.32 -1.19
C ALA A 182 3.92 -12.87 -2.52
N LEU A 183 4.87 -13.81 -2.44
CA LEU A 183 5.46 -14.44 -3.63
C LEU A 183 4.43 -15.26 -4.40
N GLU A 184 3.58 -16.02 -3.69
CA GLU A 184 2.50 -16.81 -4.34
C GLU A 184 1.58 -15.91 -5.17
N ILE A 185 1.17 -14.75 -4.59
CA ILE A 185 0.32 -13.77 -5.27
C ILE A 185 1.05 -13.16 -6.46
N ASP A 186 2.32 -12.79 -6.30
CA ASP A 186 3.11 -12.16 -7.35
C ASP A 186 3.27 -13.10 -8.57
N ILE A 187 3.53 -14.40 -8.33
CA ILE A 187 3.58 -15.43 -9.38
C ILE A 187 2.22 -15.57 -10.07
N PHE A 188 1.13 -15.62 -9.28
CA PHE A 188 -0.22 -15.71 -9.83
C PHE A 188 -0.55 -14.49 -10.71
N VAL A 189 -0.33 -13.28 -10.19
CA VAL A 189 -0.59 -12.03 -10.94
C VAL A 189 0.26 -11.97 -12.21
N TYR A 190 1.53 -12.39 -12.14
CA TYR A 190 2.38 -12.45 -13.31
C TYR A 190 1.85 -13.41 -14.38
N SER A 191 1.26 -14.55 -13.97
CA SER A 191 0.66 -15.50 -14.90
C SER A 191 -0.58 -14.94 -15.64
N LEU A 192 -1.23 -13.90 -15.10
CA LEU A 192 -2.37 -13.25 -15.74
C LEU A 192 -1.99 -12.44 -17.00
N LYS A 193 -0.70 -12.17 -17.23
CA LYS A 193 -0.23 -11.47 -18.44
C LYS A 193 -0.70 -12.16 -19.74
N ASP A 194 -0.81 -13.50 -19.71
CA ASP A 194 -1.19 -14.30 -20.87
C ASP A 194 -2.70 -14.22 -21.17
N VAL A 195 -3.49 -13.64 -20.26
CA VAL A 195 -4.93 -13.40 -20.41
C VAL A 195 -5.22 -11.96 -20.90
N LEU A 196 -4.20 -11.11 -20.90
CA LEU A 196 -4.32 -9.73 -21.37
C LEU A 196 -4.18 -9.67 -22.89
N PRO A 197 -4.96 -8.82 -23.59
CA PRO A 197 -4.80 -8.63 -25.02
C PRO A 197 -3.37 -8.19 -25.39
N GLU A 198 -2.84 -8.65 -26.53
CA GLU A 198 -1.46 -8.34 -26.97
C GLU A 198 -1.22 -6.83 -27.14
N ASP A 199 -2.24 -6.09 -27.55
CA ASP A 199 -2.22 -4.63 -27.72
C ASP A 199 -2.19 -3.87 -26.38
N PHE A 200 -2.47 -4.56 -25.27
CA PHE A 200 -2.44 -4.00 -23.94
C PHE A 200 -1.08 -3.42 -23.51
N PHE A 201 -0.01 -3.93 -24.09
CA PHE A 201 1.37 -3.49 -23.84
C PHE A 201 1.94 -2.64 -24.98
N ALA A 202 1.18 -2.42 -26.07
CA ALA A 202 1.67 -1.79 -27.28
C ALA A 202 1.72 -0.24 -27.24
N ASP A 203 1.00 0.40 -26.33
CA ASP A 203 0.91 1.87 -26.20
C ASP A 203 1.96 2.43 -25.22
N ARG A 204 3.25 2.08 -25.39
CA ARG A 204 4.36 2.64 -24.62
C ARG A 204 5.39 3.34 -25.47
#